data_49b9cd2d9af5d65d9bb3eb92c4fb1cb0
#
_entry.id   49b9cd2d9af5d65d9bb3eb92c4fb1cb0
#
_cell.length_a   1.000
_cell.length_b   1.000
_cell.length_c   1.000
_cell.angle_alpha   90.00
_cell.angle_beta   90.00
_cell.angle_gamma   90.00
#
_symmetry.space_group_name_H-M   'P 1'
#
loop_
_entity.id
_entity.type
_entity.pdbx_description
1 polymer ?
#
loop_
_entity_poly.entity_id
_entity_poly.type
_entity_poly.pdbx_seq_one_letter_code
_entity_poly.pdbx_strand_id
1 'polypeptide(L)'
;MTRLLRICGSVLLLSAIAAAPHALRAQSSTAPEVLLRLDDIGMNHSVNLAVEKVAATGMPFSVSLLFVCPWYQEAVEILKKYPNVTVGVHLALNSEWRNYRWGPVLGKGGVPSLVDSVGYFLPSVDAFLASKYDLGEVERELSAQVERALRSGLTITYVDAHMGMAEATPQLREVAERVAKKYGLGISTYFGESYFTLWGVPVASKKSALLQHLANARRDSVNLIEVHVAERTPEMEVIFDMNAPSQNTPDAGVVAHRKGELETMLSPELAEMVRSGKIRLVTYQQLVARVGVAGMRRPQ
;
A
#
# COMPACT_ATOMS: atom_id res chain seq x y z
N MET A 1 -8.99 -71.59 -69.57
CA MET A 1 -9.21 -71.89 -68.13
C MET A 1 -8.55 -70.85 -67.33
N THR A 2 -9.32 -69.77 -66.95
CA THR A 2 -8.80 -68.58 -66.33
C THR A 2 -9.47 -68.45 -64.94
N ARG A 3 -8.65 -68.47 -63.88
CA ARG A 3 -9.13 -68.33 -62.50
C ARG A 3 -9.13 -66.88 -62.14
N LEU A 4 -10.30 -66.35 -61.76
CA LEU A 4 -10.44 -64.99 -61.14
C LEU A 4 -10.00 -65.06 -59.68
N LEU A 5 -9.04 -64.20 -59.30
CA LEU A 5 -8.75 -63.85 -57.85
C LEU A 5 -9.67 -62.75 -57.43
N ARG A 6 -10.42 -63.01 -56.37
CA ARG A 6 -11.17 -61.93 -55.62
C ARG A 6 -10.25 -61.33 -54.56
N ILE A 7 -10.02 -60.05 -54.65
CA ILE A 7 -9.31 -59.28 -53.62
C ILE A 7 -10.38 -58.71 -52.71
N CYS A 8 -10.40 -59.12 -51.39
CA CYS A 8 -11.18 -58.49 -50.33
C CYS A 8 -10.41 -57.28 -49.80
N GLY A 9 -10.91 -56.09 -50.07
CA GLY A 9 -10.40 -54.86 -49.49
C GLY A 9 -11.03 -54.59 -48.08
N SER A 10 -10.23 -54.73 -47.06
CA SER A 10 -10.65 -54.33 -45.68
C SER A 10 -10.49 -52.79 -45.50
N VAL A 11 -11.60 -52.13 -45.35
CA VAL A 11 -11.63 -50.68 -45.00
C VAL A 11 -11.40 -50.55 -43.52
N LEU A 12 -10.25 -50.04 -43.09
CA LEU A 12 -9.99 -49.62 -41.74
C LEU A 12 -10.61 -48.24 -41.53
N LEU A 13 -11.68 -48.16 -40.72
CA LEU A 13 -12.18 -46.87 -40.21
C LEU A 13 -11.24 -46.41 -39.10
N LEU A 14 -10.44 -45.34 -39.34
CA LEU A 14 -9.73 -44.61 -38.32
C LEU A 14 -10.72 -43.65 -37.64
N SER A 15 -11.15 -43.96 -36.40
CA SER A 15 -11.89 -43.04 -35.54
C SER A 15 -10.92 -42.02 -34.97
N ALA A 16 -10.93 -40.80 -35.49
CA ALA A 16 -10.22 -39.65 -34.90
C ALA A 16 -10.94 -39.21 -33.64
N ILE A 17 -10.40 -39.54 -32.49
CA ILE A 17 -10.85 -38.96 -31.18
C ILE A 17 -10.32 -37.55 -31.13
N ALA A 18 -11.19 -36.57 -31.40
CA ALA A 18 -10.92 -35.14 -31.17
C ALA A 18 -10.82 -34.90 -29.65
N ALA A 19 -9.60 -34.78 -29.14
CA ALA A 19 -9.36 -34.31 -27.79
C ALA A 19 -9.74 -32.84 -27.72
N ALA A 20 -10.89 -32.52 -27.14
CA ALA A 20 -11.26 -31.16 -26.83
C ALA A 20 -10.26 -30.59 -25.83
N PRO A 21 -9.71 -29.37 -26.04
CA PRO A 21 -8.86 -28.75 -25.06
C PRO A 21 -9.68 -28.50 -23.80
N HIS A 22 -9.36 -29.18 -22.72
CA HIS A 22 -9.85 -28.82 -21.39
C HIS A 22 -9.24 -27.45 -21.05
N ALA A 23 -10.00 -26.39 -21.32
CA ALA A 23 -9.72 -25.09 -20.75
C ALA A 23 -9.71 -25.28 -19.22
N LEU A 24 -8.52 -25.26 -18.62
CA LEU A 24 -8.40 -25.10 -17.16
C LEU A 24 -9.12 -23.80 -16.82
N ARG A 25 -10.37 -23.93 -16.42
CA ARG A 25 -11.10 -22.86 -15.76
C ARG A 25 -10.35 -22.65 -14.45
N ALA A 26 -9.54 -21.58 -14.36
CA ALA A 26 -8.97 -21.16 -13.10
C ALA A 26 -10.13 -21.06 -12.12
N GLN A 27 -10.17 -21.98 -11.14
CA GLN A 27 -11.13 -21.89 -10.06
C GLN A 27 -10.86 -20.54 -9.39
N SER A 28 -11.79 -19.60 -9.53
CA SER A 28 -11.72 -18.35 -8.77
C SER A 28 -11.63 -18.75 -7.31
N SER A 29 -10.54 -18.38 -6.65
CA SER A 29 -10.36 -18.60 -5.21
C SER A 29 -11.59 -18.08 -4.50
N THR A 30 -12.28 -18.92 -3.74
CA THR A 30 -13.46 -18.54 -2.96
C THR A 30 -13.09 -17.67 -1.75
N ALA A 31 -11.79 -17.57 -1.43
CA ALA A 31 -11.29 -16.78 -0.31
C ALA A 31 -11.34 -15.27 -0.65
N PRO A 32 -11.74 -14.40 0.32
CA PRO A 32 -11.71 -12.97 0.11
C PRO A 32 -10.28 -12.46 -0.12
N GLU A 33 -10.13 -11.49 -1.03
CA GLU A 33 -8.88 -10.80 -1.25
C GLU A 33 -8.62 -9.75 -0.19
N VAL A 34 -7.43 -9.76 0.38
CA VAL A 34 -6.99 -8.81 1.40
C VAL A 34 -5.68 -8.17 0.94
N LEU A 35 -5.63 -6.84 0.96
CA LEU A 35 -4.44 -6.05 0.69
C LEU A 35 -3.99 -5.42 2.00
N LEU A 36 -2.86 -5.86 2.52
CA LEU A 36 -2.21 -5.22 3.65
C LEU A 36 -1.33 -4.07 3.10
N ARG A 37 -1.56 -2.84 3.58
CA ARG A 37 -0.75 -1.67 3.25
C ARG A 37 -0.13 -1.12 4.53
N LEU A 38 1.20 -1.17 4.61
CA LEU A 38 1.96 -0.64 5.73
C LEU A 38 2.45 0.76 5.35
N ASP A 39 1.95 1.76 6.07
CA ASP A 39 2.23 3.15 5.79
C ASP A 39 3.42 3.69 6.61
N ASP A 40 4.00 4.81 6.18
CA ASP A 40 5.08 5.57 6.81
C ASP A 40 6.47 4.91 6.83
N ILE A 41 6.73 3.83 6.10
CA ILE A 41 8.12 3.35 5.99
C ILE A 41 9.01 4.48 5.44
N GLY A 42 10.23 4.58 5.94
CA GLY A 42 11.13 5.70 5.65
C GLY A 42 10.97 6.89 6.60
N MET A 43 9.93 6.89 7.46
CA MET A 43 9.77 7.92 8.47
C MET A 43 11.00 7.96 9.39
N ASN A 44 11.32 6.85 10.06
CA ASN A 44 12.47 6.72 10.95
C ASN A 44 12.96 5.27 11.02
N HIS A 45 14.08 5.06 11.72
CA HIS A 45 14.70 3.75 11.89
C HIS A 45 13.77 2.72 12.54
N SER A 46 13.00 3.11 13.56
CA SER A 46 12.11 2.21 14.29
C SER A 46 10.95 1.68 13.43
N VAL A 47 10.43 2.51 12.52
CA VAL A 47 9.42 2.10 11.53
C VAL A 47 10.05 1.15 10.51
N ASN A 48 11.23 1.48 9.99
CA ASN A 48 11.95 0.66 9.02
C ASN A 48 12.22 -0.75 9.55
N LEU A 49 12.72 -0.87 10.79
CA LEU A 49 12.96 -2.17 11.45
C LEU A 49 11.67 -2.97 11.63
N ALA A 50 10.56 -2.31 11.97
CA ALA A 50 9.29 -2.99 12.11
C ALA A 50 8.78 -3.55 10.78
N VAL A 51 8.89 -2.77 9.70
CA VAL A 51 8.52 -3.24 8.35
C VAL A 51 9.43 -4.39 7.91
N GLU A 52 10.75 -4.32 8.18
CA GLU A 52 11.67 -5.42 7.87
C GLU A 52 11.25 -6.73 8.57
N LYS A 53 10.81 -6.66 9.85
CA LYS A 53 10.28 -7.83 10.56
C LYS A 53 9.03 -8.42 9.92
N VAL A 54 8.12 -7.58 9.47
CA VAL A 54 6.94 -8.06 8.74
C VAL A 54 7.34 -8.68 7.40
N ALA A 55 8.26 -8.05 6.66
CA ALA A 55 8.76 -8.56 5.39
C ALA A 55 9.46 -9.93 5.53
N ALA A 56 10.19 -10.14 6.63
CA ALA A 56 10.86 -11.40 6.94
C ALA A 56 9.89 -12.58 7.17
N THR A 57 8.60 -12.32 7.39
CA THR A 57 7.58 -13.40 7.46
C THR A 57 7.31 -14.05 6.10
N GLY A 58 7.69 -13.40 5.00
CA GLY A 58 7.42 -13.85 3.63
C GLY A 58 6.01 -13.57 3.15
N MET A 59 5.12 -13.01 3.97
CA MET A 59 3.78 -12.60 3.53
C MET A 59 3.88 -11.48 2.48
N PRO A 60 3.13 -11.56 1.36
CA PRO A 60 3.06 -10.45 0.41
C PRO A 60 2.23 -9.29 0.99
N PHE A 61 2.73 -8.07 0.86
CA PHE A 61 2.02 -6.85 1.24
C PHE A 61 2.52 -5.65 0.43
N SER A 62 1.88 -4.50 0.59
CA SER A 62 2.30 -3.23 0.00
C SER A 62 2.79 -2.27 1.08
N VAL A 63 3.75 -1.43 0.74
CA VAL A 63 4.23 -0.35 1.62
C VAL A 63 4.06 0.99 0.95
N SER A 64 3.71 2.01 1.73
CA SER A 64 3.68 3.40 1.32
C SER A 64 4.88 4.12 1.94
N LEU A 65 5.87 4.48 1.10
CA LEU A 65 7.16 4.99 1.54
C LEU A 65 7.18 6.52 1.51
N LEU A 66 7.54 7.14 2.64
CA LEU A 66 7.73 8.59 2.80
C LEU A 66 9.08 9.03 2.23
N PHE A 67 9.14 9.39 0.96
CA PHE A 67 10.37 9.89 0.32
C PHE A 67 10.75 11.31 0.74
N VAL A 68 9.92 12.00 1.52
CA VAL A 68 10.23 13.29 2.16
C VAL A 68 11.12 13.14 3.39
N CYS A 69 11.09 12.00 4.06
CA CYS A 69 11.83 11.73 5.30
C CYS A 69 13.24 11.18 4.99
N PRO A 70 14.30 11.58 5.72
CA PRO A 70 15.68 11.16 5.44
C PRO A 70 15.90 9.63 5.52
N TRP A 71 15.18 8.94 6.37
CA TRP A 71 15.31 7.49 6.57
C TRP A 71 14.76 6.64 5.41
N TYR A 72 14.24 7.28 4.33
CA TYR A 72 13.85 6.54 3.13
C TYR A 72 15.03 5.76 2.52
N GLN A 73 16.27 6.22 2.67
CA GLN A 73 17.45 5.55 2.13
C GLN A 73 17.64 4.16 2.75
N GLU A 74 17.51 4.05 4.07
CA GLU A 74 17.54 2.75 4.75
C GLU A 74 16.36 1.87 4.33
N ALA A 75 15.15 2.44 4.24
CA ALA A 75 13.97 1.72 3.76
C ALA A 75 14.20 1.13 2.36
N VAL A 76 14.85 1.87 1.46
CA VAL A 76 15.22 1.39 0.12
C VAL A 76 16.14 0.17 0.21
N GLU A 77 17.19 0.22 1.06
CA GLU A 77 18.12 -0.91 1.19
C GLU A 77 17.44 -2.15 1.83
N ILE A 78 16.50 -1.94 2.74
CA ILE A 78 15.68 -3.01 3.29
C ILE A 78 14.81 -3.62 2.19
N LEU A 79 14.02 -2.81 1.48
CA LEU A 79 13.03 -3.28 0.51
C LEU A 79 13.66 -3.99 -0.69
N LYS A 80 14.88 -3.65 -1.08
CA LYS A 80 15.64 -4.40 -2.11
C LYS A 80 15.84 -5.87 -1.76
N LYS A 81 15.83 -6.24 -0.47
CA LYS A 81 15.97 -7.64 -0.02
C LYS A 81 14.66 -8.42 -0.11
N TYR A 82 13.52 -7.75 -0.26
CA TYR A 82 12.18 -8.35 -0.17
C TYR A 82 11.34 -8.07 -1.43
N PRO A 83 11.60 -8.75 -2.54
CA PRO A 83 10.93 -8.48 -3.83
C PRO A 83 9.43 -8.82 -3.84
N ASN A 84 8.93 -9.51 -2.83
CA ASN A 84 7.52 -9.81 -2.63
C ASN A 84 6.74 -8.65 -1.98
N VAL A 85 7.44 -7.59 -1.55
CA VAL A 85 6.82 -6.36 -1.02
C VAL A 85 6.65 -5.36 -2.17
N THR A 86 5.42 -4.91 -2.38
CA THR A 86 5.13 -3.88 -3.39
C THR A 86 5.33 -2.49 -2.81
N VAL A 87 5.99 -1.60 -3.54
CA VAL A 87 6.32 -0.25 -3.06
C VAL A 87 5.48 0.81 -3.76
N GLY A 88 4.87 1.68 -2.97
CA GLY A 88 4.24 2.92 -3.38
C GLY A 88 4.91 4.15 -2.79
N VAL A 89 4.54 5.32 -3.29
CA VAL A 89 4.95 6.61 -2.73
C VAL A 89 3.85 7.12 -1.82
N HIS A 90 4.18 7.34 -0.55
CA HIS A 90 3.30 8.02 0.41
C HIS A 90 3.42 9.53 0.21
N LEU A 91 2.53 10.10 -0.61
CA LEU A 91 2.54 11.51 -0.97
C LEU A 91 2.21 12.37 0.26
N ALA A 92 3.15 13.13 0.73
CA ALA A 92 3.02 13.94 1.95
C ALA A 92 3.04 15.43 1.65
N LEU A 93 2.10 16.16 2.26
CA LEU A 93 2.01 17.63 2.26
C LEU A 93 1.86 18.19 3.68
N ASN A 94 1.98 17.33 4.70
CA ASN A 94 1.89 17.67 6.11
C ASN A 94 2.97 16.94 6.92
N SER A 95 3.20 17.39 8.16
CA SER A 95 4.20 16.85 9.09
C SER A 95 3.72 17.05 10.52
N GLU A 96 3.08 16.03 11.09
CA GLU A 96 2.24 16.09 12.29
C GLU A 96 3.00 15.88 13.62
N TRP A 97 4.25 15.38 13.57
CA TRP A 97 4.98 15.02 14.78
C TRP A 97 5.71 16.21 15.41
N ARG A 98 5.46 16.52 16.67
CA ARG A 98 6.04 17.68 17.35
C ARG A 98 7.56 17.72 17.36
N ASN A 99 8.20 16.59 17.62
CA ASN A 99 9.66 16.49 17.78
C ASN A 99 10.36 15.94 16.54
N TYR A 100 9.62 15.61 15.48
CA TYR A 100 10.13 15.03 14.27
C TYR A 100 9.36 15.56 13.06
N ARG A 101 9.80 16.72 12.57
CA ARG A 101 9.17 17.40 11.45
C ARG A 101 9.99 17.27 10.18
N TRP A 102 9.30 17.18 9.07
CA TRP A 102 9.90 17.18 7.75
C TRP A 102 9.32 18.26 6.86
N GLY A 103 10.03 18.58 5.81
CA GLY A 103 9.64 19.53 4.79
C GLY A 103 9.64 18.91 3.40
N PRO A 104 9.32 19.72 2.39
CA PRO A 104 9.23 19.28 1.00
C PRO A 104 10.59 18.84 0.43
N VAL A 105 10.52 17.93 -0.56
CA VAL A 105 11.67 17.50 -1.37
C VAL A 105 12.34 18.67 -2.06
N LEU A 106 11.53 19.64 -2.53
CA LEU A 106 12.02 20.86 -3.22
C LEU A 106 12.51 21.95 -2.26
N GLY A 107 12.30 21.75 -0.95
CA GLY A 107 12.62 22.74 0.06
C GLY A 107 11.76 24.02 0.00
N LYS A 108 11.85 24.85 1.03
CA LYS A 108 11.07 26.09 1.16
C LYS A 108 11.21 27.03 -0.06
N GLY A 109 12.40 27.11 -0.65
CA GLY A 109 12.63 27.99 -1.82
C GLY A 109 11.89 27.55 -3.09
N GLY A 110 11.61 26.25 -3.23
CA GLY A 110 10.90 25.69 -4.38
C GLY A 110 9.37 25.70 -4.26
N VAL A 111 8.86 25.62 -3.01
CA VAL A 111 7.42 25.53 -2.70
C VAL A 111 7.08 26.33 -1.42
N PRO A 112 7.28 27.63 -1.42
CA PRO A 112 7.14 28.47 -0.22
C PRO A 112 5.71 28.49 0.36
N SER A 113 4.68 28.26 -0.43
CA SER A 113 3.28 28.24 0.03
C SER A 113 2.90 26.98 0.80
N LEU A 114 3.71 25.94 0.75
CA LEU A 114 3.41 24.64 1.36
C LEU A 114 4.01 24.48 2.77
N VAL A 115 4.78 25.46 3.24
CA VAL A 115 5.58 25.32 4.46
C VAL A 115 5.38 26.48 5.43
N ASP A 116 5.71 26.24 6.68
CA ASP A 116 5.77 27.26 7.72
C ASP A 116 7.03 28.17 7.57
N SER A 117 7.18 29.12 8.50
CA SER A 117 8.31 30.07 8.48
C SER A 117 9.68 29.38 8.58
N VAL A 118 9.76 28.19 9.16
CA VAL A 118 11.00 27.41 9.32
C VAL A 118 11.28 26.52 8.11
N GLY A 119 10.28 26.16 7.32
CA GLY A 119 10.42 25.31 6.12
C GLY A 119 9.89 23.89 6.30
N TYR A 120 9.15 23.63 7.37
CA TYR A 120 8.44 22.36 7.54
C TYR A 120 7.04 22.42 6.93
N PHE A 121 6.53 21.30 6.47
CA PHE A 121 5.11 21.19 6.14
C PHE A 121 4.22 21.54 7.34
N LEU A 122 3.00 21.98 7.07
CA LEU A 122 2.02 22.27 8.12
C LEU A 122 1.58 20.96 8.83
N PRO A 123 1.14 21.06 10.12
CA PRO A 123 0.98 19.84 10.93
C PRO A 123 -0.29 19.03 10.63
N SER A 124 -1.29 19.61 9.97
CA SER A 124 -2.58 18.94 9.78
C SER A 124 -3.22 19.31 8.45
N VAL A 125 -4.21 18.51 8.05
CA VAL A 125 -5.08 18.79 6.91
C VAL A 125 -5.75 20.16 7.07
N ASP A 126 -6.34 20.42 8.25
CA ASP A 126 -7.04 21.69 8.51
C ASP A 126 -6.10 22.88 8.42
N ALA A 127 -4.91 22.80 9.01
CA ALA A 127 -3.92 23.87 8.93
C ALA A 127 -3.47 24.13 7.49
N PHE A 128 -3.29 23.09 6.71
CA PHE A 128 -2.94 23.20 5.30
C PHE A 128 -4.09 23.83 4.48
N LEU A 129 -5.31 23.35 4.63
CA LEU A 129 -6.47 23.87 3.91
C LEU A 129 -6.79 25.34 4.30
N ALA A 130 -6.50 25.75 5.53
CA ALA A 130 -6.62 27.14 5.97
C ALA A 130 -5.50 28.05 5.43
N SER A 131 -4.42 27.49 4.89
CA SER A 131 -3.31 28.25 4.31
C SER A 131 -3.64 28.73 2.89
N LYS A 132 -2.79 29.63 2.37
CA LYS A 132 -2.88 30.10 0.98
C LYS A 132 -1.95 29.28 0.09
N TYR A 133 -2.16 27.94 0.02
CA TYR A 133 -1.33 27.06 -0.80
C TYR A 133 -1.57 27.28 -2.30
N ASP A 134 -0.52 27.09 -3.09
CA ASP A 134 -0.55 27.15 -4.56
C ASP A 134 -0.59 25.73 -5.14
N LEU A 135 -1.60 25.43 -5.97
CA LEU A 135 -1.77 24.10 -6.58
C LEU A 135 -0.62 23.73 -7.53
N GLY A 136 0.03 24.71 -8.17
CA GLY A 136 1.20 24.44 -8.99
C GLY A 136 2.41 24.05 -8.15
N GLU A 137 2.55 24.61 -6.93
CA GLU A 137 3.57 24.17 -5.97
C GLU A 137 3.27 22.76 -5.47
N VAL A 138 2.01 22.44 -5.17
CA VAL A 138 1.59 21.08 -4.81
C VAL A 138 1.99 20.09 -5.90
N GLU A 139 1.67 20.38 -7.17
CA GLU A 139 2.00 19.48 -8.29
C GLU A 139 3.50 19.29 -8.47
N ARG A 140 4.29 20.38 -8.32
CA ARG A 140 5.75 20.29 -8.37
C ARG A 140 6.32 19.42 -7.23
N GLU A 141 5.84 19.62 -6.02
CA GLU A 141 6.32 18.87 -4.86
C GLU A 141 5.95 17.38 -4.95
N LEU A 142 4.69 17.05 -5.24
CA LEU A 142 4.26 15.65 -5.39
C LEU A 142 5.01 14.97 -6.54
N SER A 143 5.26 15.68 -7.65
CA SER A 143 6.12 15.18 -8.73
C SER A 143 7.54 14.91 -8.25
N ALA A 144 8.14 15.80 -7.45
CA ALA A 144 9.49 15.63 -6.94
C ALA A 144 9.62 14.43 -5.98
N GLN A 145 8.58 14.16 -5.17
CA GLN A 145 8.53 12.96 -4.32
C GLN A 145 8.52 11.69 -5.17
N VAL A 146 7.68 11.62 -6.20
CA VAL A 146 7.65 10.49 -7.14
C VAL A 146 8.97 10.34 -7.89
N GLU A 147 9.57 11.45 -8.37
CA GLU A 147 10.85 11.41 -9.07
C GLU A 147 12.00 10.93 -8.17
N ARG A 148 12.00 11.32 -6.88
CA ARG A 148 12.96 10.79 -5.90
C ARG A 148 12.77 9.29 -5.73
N ALA A 149 11.53 8.82 -5.66
CA ALA A 149 11.19 7.40 -5.54
C ALA A 149 11.68 6.61 -6.78
N LEU A 150 11.41 7.08 -7.97
CA LEU A 150 11.84 6.42 -9.22
C LEU A 150 13.38 6.34 -9.35
N ARG A 151 14.10 7.33 -8.78
CA ARG A 151 15.58 7.32 -8.75
C ARG A 151 16.17 6.44 -7.65
N SER A 152 15.37 5.89 -6.73
CA SER A 152 15.85 5.02 -5.65
C SER A 152 16.33 3.64 -6.11
N GLY A 153 15.94 3.23 -7.31
CA GLY A 153 16.19 1.90 -7.85
C GLY A 153 15.16 0.84 -7.43
N LEU A 154 14.12 1.23 -6.69
CA LEU A 154 12.96 0.37 -6.42
C LEU A 154 11.95 0.44 -7.57
N THR A 155 11.19 -0.64 -7.75
CA THR A 155 10.02 -0.63 -8.64
C THR A 155 8.86 0.04 -7.92
N ILE A 156 8.49 1.23 -8.34
CA ILE A 156 7.37 2.00 -7.78
C ILE A 156 6.11 1.65 -8.56
N THR A 157 5.05 1.27 -7.86
CA THR A 157 3.82 0.73 -8.48
C THR A 157 2.61 1.63 -8.32
N TYR A 158 2.50 2.36 -7.20
CA TYR A 158 1.34 3.18 -6.87
C TYR A 158 1.72 4.40 -6.03
N VAL A 159 0.74 5.26 -5.85
CA VAL A 159 0.78 6.37 -4.88
C VAL A 159 -0.42 6.26 -3.95
N ASP A 160 -0.28 6.82 -2.76
CA ASP A 160 -1.38 7.11 -1.83
C ASP A 160 -1.09 8.42 -1.09
N ALA A 161 -2.03 8.88 -0.27
CA ALA A 161 -1.95 10.19 0.38
C ALA A 161 -1.73 10.05 1.88
N HIS A 162 -0.59 10.52 2.40
CA HIS A 162 -0.35 10.64 3.84
C HIS A 162 -1.45 11.48 4.50
N MET A 163 -2.10 10.93 5.53
CA MET A 163 -3.28 11.51 6.20
C MET A 163 -4.41 11.95 5.26
N GLY A 164 -4.50 11.37 4.05
CA GLY A 164 -5.49 11.76 3.04
C GLY A 164 -5.28 13.16 2.45
N MET A 165 -4.19 13.85 2.77
CA MET A 165 -3.97 15.26 2.42
C MET A 165 -4.04 15.54 0.93
N ALA A 166 -3.38 14.74 0.10
CA ALA A 166 -3.37 14.93 -1.36
C ALA A 166 -4.74 14.67 -2.01
N GLU A 167 -5.72 14.23 -1.24
CA GLU A 167 -7.08 13.94 -1.68
C GLU A 167 -8.15 14.73 -0.90
N ALA A 168 -7.73 15.63 -0.01
CA ALA A 168 -8.62 16.34 0.91
C ALA A 168 -9.62 17.29 0.22
N THR A 169 -9.32 17.74 -0.99
CA THR A 169 -10.25 18.51 -1.84
C THR A 169 -10.28 17.96 -3.26
N PRO A 170 -11.34 18.24 -4.04
CA PRO A 170 -11.37 17.86 -5.46
C PRO A 170 -10.14 18.35 -6.23
N GLN A 171 -9.67 19.57 -5.98
CA GLN A 171 -8.50 20.17 -6.66
C GLN A 171 -7.20 19.47 -6.31
N LEU A 172 -6.98 19.14 -5.03
CA LEU A 172 -5.80 18.37 -4.59
C LEU A 172 -5.82 16.96 -5.18
N ARG A 173 -6.97 16.30 -5.16
CA ARG A 173 -7.17 14.98 -5.78
C ARG A 173 -6.84 15.01 -7.27
N GLU A 174 -7.30 16.01 -8.02
CA GLU A 174 -6.96 16.17 -9.44
C GLU A 174 -5.46 16.34 -9.68
N VAL A 175 -4.77 17.06 -8.77
CA VAL A 175 -3.30 17.16 -8.83
C VAL A 175 -2.66 15.79 -8.63
N ALA A 176 -3.05 15.05 -7.59
CA ALA A 176 -2.50 13.72 -7.32
C ALA A 176 -2.76 12.75 -8.50
N GLU A 177 -3.95 12.79 -9.10
CA GLU A 177 -4.30 11.99 -10.28
C GLU A 177 -3.44 12.36 -11.50
N ARG A 178 -3.21 13.67 -11.76
CA ARG A 178 -2.31 14.08 -12.85
C ARG A 178 -0.89 13.59 -12.64
N VAL A 179 -0.39 13.68 -11.39
CA VAL A 179 0.94 13.18 -11.03
C VAL A 179 1.00 11.67 -11.23
N ALA A 180 0.07 10.90 -10.67
CA ALA A 180 0.04 9.45 -10.84
C ALA A 180 -0.01 9.04 -12.32
N LYS A 181 -0.87 9.69 -13.11
CA LYS A 181 -1.00 9.48 -14.55
C LYS A 181 0.30 9.79 -15.31
N LYS A 182 0.95 10.92 -14.98
CA LYS A 182 2.22 11.34 -15.60
C LYS A 182 3.30 10.25 -15.49
N TYR A 183 3.35 9.56 -14.36
CA TYR A 183 4.37 8.53 -14.09
C TYR A 183 3.86 7.10 -14.28
N GLY A 184 2.61 6.91 -14.73
CA GLY A 184 2.03 5.58 -14.98
C GLY A 184 1.80 4.75 -13.72
N LEU A 185 1.50 5.40 -12.59
CA LEU A 185 1.34 4.76 -11.29
C LEU A 185 -0.15 4.51 -10.96
N GLY A 186 -0.41 3.43 -10.22
CA GLY A 186 -1.70 3.19 -9.59
C GLY A 186 -2.00 4.24 -8.51
N ILE A 187 -3.27 4.33 -8.09
CA ILE A 187 -3.68 5.15 -6.94
C ILE A 187 -4.41 4.23 -5.96
N SER A 188 -4.02 4.24 -4.69
CA SER A 188 -4.70 3.51 -3.64
C SER A 188 -6.17 3.91 -3.56
N THR A 189 -7.05 2.97 -3.26
CA THR A 189 -8.52 3.09 -3.24
C THR A 189 -9.21 3.19 -4.60
N TYR A 190 -8.47 3.22 -5.72
CA TYR A 190 -9.03 3.32 -7.07
C TYR A 190 -9.25 1.98 -7.77
N PHE A 191 -9.09 0.87 -7.05
CA PHE A 191 -9.30 -0.50 -7.55
C PHE A 191 -10.54 -1.17 -6.96
N GLY A 192 -11.47 -0.38 -6.36
CA GLY A 192 -12.69 -0.87 -5.74
C GLY A 192 -12.46 -1.50 -4.37
N GLU A 193 -11.50 -0.99 -3.63
CA GLU A 193 -11.17 -1.47 -2.30
C GLU A 193 -12.23 -1.10 -1.26
N SER A 194 -12.48 -2.01 -0.31
CA SER A 194 -13.18 -1.74 0.95
C SER A 194 -12.13 -1.44 2.01
N TYR A 195 -12.11 -0.21 2.51
CA TYR A 195 -11.06 0.30 3.39
C TYR A 195 -11.34 0.04 4.86
N PHE A 196 -10.31 -0.39 5.60
CA PHE A 196 -10.30 -0.51 7.05
C PHE A 196 -8.93 -0.09 7.60
N THR A 197 -8.93 0.67 8.70
CA THR A 197 -7.70 1.06 9.39
C THR A 197 -7.67 0.56 10.83
N LEU A 198 -6.49 0.20 11.30
CA LEU A 198 -6.26 -0.13 12.70
C LEU A 198 -5.95 1.09 13.55
N TRP A 199 -5.67 2.27 12.96
CA TRP A 199 -5.23 3.44 13.71
C TRP A 199 -6.19 3.85 14.83
N GLY A 200 -7.47 3.96 14.55
CA GLY A 200 -8.50 4.34 15.53
C GLY A 200 -8.90 3.24 16.52
N VAL A 201 -8.37 2.02 16.38
CA VAL A 201 -8.70 0.90 17.27
C VAL A 201 -7.85 0.98 18.55
N PRO A 202 -8.44 0.83 19.77
CA PRO A 202 -7.66 0.77 21.01
C PRO A 202 -6.56 -0.27 20.96
N VAL A 203 -5.39 0.04 21.51
CA VAL A 203 -4.18 -0.79 21.43
C VAL A 203 -4.44 -2.25 21.79
N ALA A 204 -5.11 -2.49 22.93
CA ALA A 204 -5.41 -3.84 23.41
C ALA A 204 -6.38 -4.63 22.51
N SER A 205 -7.09 -3.96 21.60
CA SER A 205 -8.13 -4.58 20.77
C SER A 205 -7.71 -4.75 19.31
N LYS A 206 -6.52 -4.24 18.90
CA LYS A 206 -6.11 -4.22 17.49
C LYS A 206 -6.13 -5.61 16.84
N LYS A 207 -5.53 -6.61 17.47
CA LYS A 207 -5.52 -7.98 16.96
C LYS A 207 -6.92 -8.55 16.81
N SER A 208 -7.75 -8.47 17.85
CA SER A 208 -9.12 -9.00 17.80
C SER A 208 -9.97 -8.28 16.74
N ALA A 209 -9.84 -6.95 16.63
CA ALA A 209 -10.54 -6.16 15.62
C ALA A 209 -10.14 -6.57 14.19
N LEU A 210 -8.83 -6.74 13.92
CA LEU A 210 -8.37 -7.22 12.62
C LEU A 210 -8.93 -8.60 12.30
N LEU A 211 -8.79 -9.56 13.22
CA LEU A 211 -9.25 -10.93 12.99
C LEU A 211 -10.76 -10.99 12.77
N GLN A 212 -11.54 -10.19 13.50
CA GLN A 212 -12.98 -10.07 13.31
C GLN A 212 -13.31 -9.45 11.94
N HIS A 213 -12.60 -8.39 11.55
CA HIS A 213 -12.78 -7.77 10.23
C HIS A 213 -12.49 -8.78 9.11
N LEU A 214 -11.36 -9.51 9.19
CA LEU A 214 -10.97 -10.52 8.21
C LEU A 214 -11.93 -11.71 8.15
N ALA A 215 -12.51 -12.11 9.28
CA ALA A 215 -13.53 -13.17 9.31
C ALA A 215 -14.81 -12.79 8.55
N ASN A 216 -15.09 -11.47 8.45
CA ASN A 216 -16.23 -10.90 7.73
C ASN A 216 -15.82 -10.20 6.41
N ALA A 217 -14.61 -10.48 5.92
CA ALA A 217 -14.07 -9.83 4.74
C ALA A 217 -14.95 -10.03 3.51
N ARG A 218 -15.13 -8.97 2.74
CA ARG A 218 -15.95 -8.96 1.53
C ARG A 218 -15.32 -9.82 0.44
N ARG A 219 -16.15 -10.58 -0.28
CA ARG A 219 -15.69 -11.42 -1.40
C ARG A 219 -15.84 -10.76 -2.76
N ASP A 220 -16.57 -9.66 -2.82
CA ASP A 220 -16.88 -8.89 -4.02
C ASP A 220 -15.99 -7.66 -4.20
N SER A 221 -15.08 -7.42 -3.25
CA SER A 221 -14.09 -6.32 -3.30
C SER A 221 -12.74 -6.76 -2.71
N VAL A 222 -11.72 -5.98 -2.95
CA VAL A 222 -10.44 -6.10 -2.25
C VAL A 222 -10.58 -5.43 -0.87
N ASN A 223 -10.25 -6.14 0.20
CA ASN A 223 -10.29 -5.58 1.56
C ASN A 223 -8.93 -4.93 1.84
N LEU A 224 -8.86 -3.61 1.73
CA LEU A 224 -7.67 -2.83 2.06
C LEU A 224 -7.58 -2.62 3.56
N ILE A 225 -6.51 -3.12 4.16
CA ILE A 225 -6.18 -2.94 5.56
C ILE A 225 -4.98 -2.01 5.67
N GLU A 226 -5.20 -0.81 6.18
CA GLU A 226 -4.15 0.16 6.48
C GLU A 226 -3.55 -0.09 7.85
N VAL A 227 -2.22 -0.10 7.93
CA VAL A 227 -1.46 -0.46 9.12
C VAL A 227 -0.25 0.45 9.27
N HIS A 228 0.02 0.89 10.50
CA HIS A 228 1.20 1.69 10.85
C HIS A 228 2.05 0.94 11.88
N VAL A 229 3.19 0.43 11.50
CA VAL A 229 4.05 -0.36 12.40
C VAL A 229 5.26 0.42 12.88
N ALA A 230 5.68 0.21 14.13
CA ALA A 230 6.99 0.62 14.62
C ALA A 230 7.47 -0.30 15.74
N GLU A 231 8.79 -0.37 15.92
CA GLU A 231 9.37 -0.88 17.14
C GLU A 231 9.28 0.16 18.26
N ARG A 232 9.11 -0.31 19.49
CA ARG A 232 9.18 0.55 20.66
C ARG A 232 10.66 0.80 21.00
N THR A 233 11.13 1.99 20.68
CA THR A 233 12.51 2.42 20.90
C THR A 233 12.51 3.81 21.56
N PRO A 234 13.64 4.27 22.16
CA PRO A 234 13.73 5.64 22.69
C PRO A 234 13.42 6.72 21.66
N GLU A 235 13.71 6.48 20.36
CA GLU A 235 13.36 7.39 19.26
C GLU A 235 11.83 7.52 19.14
N MET A 236 11.09 6.42 19.18
CA MET A 236 9.63 6.43 19.03
C MET A 236 8.91 6.96 20.29
N GLU A 237 9.50 6.82 21.48
CA GLU A 237 8.91 7.31 22.73
C GLU A 237 8.76 8.85 22.79
N VAL A 238 9.51 9.57 21.97
CA VAL A 238 9.47 11.05 21.93
C VAL A 238 8.67 11.59 20.72
N ILE A 239 8.06 10.72 19.93
CA ILE A 239 7.18 11.11 18.83
C ILE A 239 5.78 11.39 19.37
N PHE A 240 5.33 12.65 19.24
CA PHE A 240 4.03 13.11 19.72
C PHE A 240 3.21 13.67 18.57
N ASP A 241 1.99 13.20 18.43
CA ASP A 241 1.03 13.73 17.46
C ASP A 241 0.50 15.10 17.92
N MET A 242 0.72 16.12 17.12
CA MET A 242 0.22 17.46 17.37
C MET A 242 -1.31 17.59 17.20
N ASN A 243 -1.92 16.67 16.45
CA ASN A 243 -3.36 16.66 16.18
C ASN A 243 -4.14 15.87 17.24
N ALA A 244 -3.48 15.05 18.04
CA ALA A 244 -4.10 14.25 19.10
C ALA A 244 -3.32 14.35 20.43
N PRO A 245 -3.11 15.56 20.99
CA PRO A 245 -2.25 15.77 22.17
C PRO A 245 -2.71 15.00 23.41
N SER A 246 -4.00 14.73 23.57
CA SER A 246 -4.55 13.94 24.68
C SER A 246 -4.23 12.45 24.63
N GLN A 247 -3.83 11.94 23.45
CA GLN A 247 -3.47 10.54 23.26
C GLN A 247 -1.97 10.27 23.39
N ASN A 248 -1.15 11.33 23.64
CA ASN A 248 0.31 11.21 23.78
C ASN A 248 0.69 10.69 25.16
N THR A 249 0.27 9.48 25.50
CA THR A 249 0.62 8.76 26.74
C THR A 249 1.38 7.48 26.42
N PRO A 250 2.14 6.90 27.38
CA PRO A 250 2.89 5.66 27.12
C PRO A 250 2.04 4.49 26.60
N ASP A 251 0.77 4.40 27.03
CA ASP A 251 -0.13 3.29 26.72
C ASP A 251 -1.08 3.58 25.56
N ALA A 252 -1.22 4.84 25.14
CA ALA A 252 -2.14 5.26 24.08
C ALA A 252 -1.52 6.26 23.10
N GLY A 253 -0.20 6.44 23.15
CA GLY A 253 0.53 7.32 22.22
C GLY A 253 0.92 6.61 20.93
N VAL A 254 1.56 7.38 20.06
CA VAL A 254 2.01 6.92 18.73
C VAL A 254 2.77 5.60 18.80
N VAL A 255 3.72 5.48 19.74
CA VAL A 255 4.53 4.28 19.90
C VAL A 255 3.71 3.06 20.32
N ALA A 256 2.75 3.24 21.23
CA ALA A 256 1.89 2.13 21.68
C ALA A 256 0.99 1.62 20.55
N HIS A 257 0.37 2.53 19.79
CA HIS A 257 -0.44 2.19 18.63
C HIS A 257 0.35 1.43 17.57
N ARG A 258 1.51 1.95 17.16
CA ARG A 258 2.35 1.35 16.11
C ARG A 258 2.94 0.00 16.54
N LYS A 259 3.33 -0.12 17.82
CA LYS A 259 3.79 -1.41 18.37
C LYS A 259 2.67 -2.44 18.42
N GLY A 260 1.47 -2.06 18.83
CA GLY A 260 0.30 -2.94 18.82
C GLY A 260 -0.08 -3.40 17.40
N GLU A 261 0.09 -2.57 16.41
CA GLU A 261 -0.11 -2.95 15.01
C GLU A 261 0.99 -3.90 14.51
N LEU A 262 2.26 -3.67 14.89
CA LEU A 262 3.34 -4.61 14.59
C LEU A 262 3.07 -6.00 15.18
N GLU A 263 2.67 -6.07 16.45
CA GLU A 263 2.33 -7.33 17.12
C GLU A 263 1.14 -8.02 16.45
N THR A 264 0.18 -7.25 15.96
CA THR A 264 -0.96 -7.75 15.20
C THR A 264 -0.51 -8.36 13.87
N MET A 265 0.38 -7.69 13.12
CA MET A 265 0.93 -8.19 11.85
C MET A 265 1.78 -9.45 12.02
N LEU A 266 2.48 -9.58 13.15
CA LEU A 266 3.32 -10.75 13.45
C LEU A 266 2.55 -11.87 14.18
N SER A 267 1.24 -11.73 14.37
CA SER A 267 0.44 -12.70 15.14
C SER A 267 0.33 -14.05 14.41
N PRO A 268 0.45 -15.18 15.16
CA PRO A 268 0.26 -16.50 14.60
C PRO A 268 -1.13 -16.70 13.98
N GLU A 269 -2.14 -16.03 14.51
CA GLU A 269 -3.52 -16.11 14.03
C GLU A 269 -3.68 -15.52 12.63
N LEU A 270 -3.04 -14.38 12.34
CA LEU A 270 -3.03 -13.79 10.99
C LEU A 270 -2.30 -14.73 10.02
N ALA A 271 -1.11 -15.21 10.42
CA ALA A 271 -0.34 -16.16 9.62
C ALA A 271 -1.15 -17.44 9.30
N GLU A 272 -1.94 -17.95 10.27
CA GLU A 272 -2.81 -19.10 10.06
C GLU A 272 -3.95 -18.80 9.09
N MET A 273 -4.57 -17.62 9.13
CA MET A 273 -5.62 -17.25 8.17
C MET A 273 -5.10 -17.24 6.74
N VAL A 274 -3.85 -16.77 6.53
CA VAL A 274 -3.19 -16.79 5.21
C VAL A 274 -2.86 -18.22 4.80
N ARG A 275 -2.18 -18.99 5.66
CA ARG A 275 -1.72 -20.36 5.37
C ARG A 275 -2.88 -21.32 5.12
N SER A 276 -3.98 -21.21 5.86
CA SER A 276 -5.17 -22.04 5.69
C SER A 276 -6.03 -21.62 4.49
N GLY A 277 -5.71 -20.54 3.79
CA GLY A 277 -6.49 -20.05 2.67
C GLY A 277 -7.84 -19.43 3.07
N LYS A 278 -8.03 -19.06 4.33
CA LYS A 278 -9.22 -18.31 4.77
C LYS A 278 -9.27 -16.93 4.13
N ILE A 279 -8.13 -16.33 3.89
CA ILE A 279 -7.94 -15.09 3.13
C ILE A 279 -6.85 -15.29 2.08
N ARG A 280 -6.88 -14.49 1.01
CA ARG A 280 -5.85 -14.44 -0.01
C ARG A 280 -5.21 -13.06 -0.05
N LEU A 281 -3.94 -12.98 0.29
CA LEU A 281 -3.21 -11.71 0.22
C LEU A 281 -2.95 -11.32 -1.23
N VAL A 282 -3.18 -10.05 -1.54
CA VAL A 282 -2.88 -9.40 -2.83
C VAL A 282 -2.11 -8.10 -2.58
N THR A 283 -1.43 -7.62 -3.61
CA THR A 283 -0.64 -6.37 -3.55
C THR A 283 -1.10 -5.40 -4.62
N TYR A 284 -0.73 -4.11 -4.49
CA TYR A 284 -1.01 -3.12 -5.55
C TYR A 284 -0.36 -3.49 -6.88
N GLN A 285 0.79 -4.14 -6.90
CA GLN A 285 1.39 -4.63 -8.14
C GLN A 285 0.45 -5.60 -8.88
N GLN A 286 -0.20 -6.51 -8.15
CA GLN A 286 -1.17 -7.44 -8.73
C GLN A 286 -2.45 -6.75 -9.17
N LEU A 287 -2.93 -5.74 -8.42
CA LEU A 287 -4.10 -4.94 -8.82
C LEU A 287 -3.82 -4.13 -10.08
N VAL A 288 -2.69 -3.44 -10.15
CA VAL A 288 -2.26 -2.68 -11.33
C VAL A 288 -2.08 -3.62 -12.54
N ALA A 289 -1.49 -4.80 -12.35
CA ALA A 289 -1.33 -5.77 -13.43
C ALA A 289 -2.69 -6.29 -13.96
N ARG A 290 -3.68 -6.46 -13.07
CA ARG A 290 -5.00 -7.01 -13.39
C ARG A 290 -5.94 -5.98 -14.04
N VAL A 291 -5.96 -4.76 -13.52
CA VAL A 291 -6.92 -3.71 -13.89
C VAL A 291 -6.31 -2.70 -14.88
N GLY A 292 -5.01 -2.48 -14.79
CA GLY A 292 -4.29 -1.41 -15.47
C GLY A 292 -4.56 -0.03 -14.87
N VAL A 293 -3.66 0.92 -15.09
CA VAL A 293 -3.86 2.32 -14.65
C VAL A 293 -5.08 2.96 -15.33
N ALA A 294 -5.35 2.59 -16.59
CA ALA A 294 -6.53 3.10 -17.32
C ALA A 294 -7.87 2.54 -16.78
N GLY A 295 -7.83 1.42 -16.08
CA GLY A 295 -9.02 0.78 -15.51
C GLY A 295 -9.42 1.29 -14.11
N MET A 296 -8.58 2.12 -13.48
CA MET A 296 -8.88 2.71 -12.18
C MET A 296 -10.16 3.54 -12.18
N ARG A 297 -10.85 3.57 -11.05
CA ARG A 297 -12.07 4.35 -10.81
C ARG A 297 -11.96 5.10 -9.50
N ARG A 298 -12.35 6.36 -9.48
CA ARG A 298 -12.45 7.12 -8.22
C ARG A 298 -13.34 6.37 -7.23
N PRO A 299 -12.98 6.32 -5.95
CA PRO A 299 -13.89 5.83 -4.92
C PRO A 299 -15.14 6.71 -4.88
N GLN A 300 -16.29 6.07 -4.62
CA GLN A 300 -17.59 6.73 -4.54
C GLN A 300 -17.77 7.41 -3.19
#